data_df060cc6eac6d24dbb9d227ca531501b
#
_entry.id   df060cc6eac6d24dbb9d227ca531501b
#
_cell.length_a   1.000
_cell.length_b   1.000
_cell.length_c   1.000
_cell.angle_alpha   90.00
_cell.angle_beta   90.00
_cell.angle_gamma   90.00
#
_symmetry.space_group_name_H-M   'P 1'
#
loop_
_entity.id
_entity.type
_entity.pdbx_description
1 polymer ?
#
loop_
_entity_poly.entity_id
_entity_poly.type
_entity_poly.pdbx_seq_one_letter_code
_entity_poly.pdbx_strand_id
1 'polypeptide(L)'
;MSSDRQERARRTSAAWTAGLVYGTVRTLVRFVLWPYLRTRTTGRENISPEGPVILAPVHRSNLDSIMLSPLSRRRIRALAKESLFTVPPLAWVLASLGAFPVRRETADRESLRIAQELLVDQNLLLVFPEG
;
A
#
# COMPACT_ATOMS: atom_id res chain seq x y z
N MET A 1 16.78 -9.46 -10.79
CA MET A 1 15.80 -8.49 -11.34
C MET A 1 14.73 -8.06 -10.34
N SER A 2 14.16 -8.96 -9.54
CA SER A 2 13.19 -8.58 -8.50
C SER A 2 13.79 -7.68 -7.41
N SER A 3 15.01 -7.97 -6.95
CA SER A 3 15.69 -7.18 -5.92
C SER A 3 15.94 -5.72 -6.33
N ASP A 4 16.27 -5.47 -7.59
CA ASP A 4 16.50 -4.11 -8.10
C ASP A 4 15.19 -3.28 -8.13
N ARG A 5 14.08 -3.90 -8.51
CA ARG A 5 12.77 -3.23 -8.48
C ARG A 5 12.30 -2.95 -7.06
N GLN A 6 12.56 -3.87 -6.14
CA GLN A 6 12.25 -3.66 -4.72
C GLN A 6 13.07 -2.52 -4.13
N GLU A 7 14.36 -2.47 -4.43
CA GLU A 7 15.24 -1.39 -3.97
C GLU A 7 14.80 -0.04 -4.53
N ARG A 8 14.45 0.04 -5.82
CA ARG A 8 13.89 1.26 -6.43
C ARG A 8 12.58 1.66 -5.78
N ALA A 9 11.69 0.71 -5.53
CA ALA A 9 10.42 0.98 -4.85
C ALA A 9 10.64 1.50 -3.42
N ARG A 10 11.60 0.94 -2.67
CA ARG A 10 11.99 1.43 -1.34
C ARG A 10 12.52 2.86 -1.40
N ARG A 11 13.44 3.15 -2.31
CA ARG A 11 14.02 4.51 -2.48
C ARG A 11 12.94 5.52 -2.86
N THR A 12 12.07 5.19 -3.81
CA THR A 12 10.96 6.06 -4.20
C THR A 12 10.00 6.28 -3.05
N SER A 13 9.64 5.22 -2.34
CA SER A 13 8.73 5.29 -1.20
C SER A 13 9.30 6.09 -0.02
N ALA A 14 10.62 6.09 0.16
CA ALA A 14 11.30 6.88 1.20
C ALA A 14 11.47 8.35 0.85
N ALA A 15 11.35 8.72 -0.44
CA ALA A 15 11.51 10.10 -0.88
C ALA A 15 10.39 11.00 -0.30
N TRP A 16 10.72 12.26 0.00
CA TRP A 16 9.74 13.24 0.50
C TRP A 16 8.58 13.47 -0.49
N THR A 17 8.86 13.37 -1.80
CA THR A 17 7.85 13.45 -2.87
C THR A 17 6.78 12.37 -2.74
N ALA A 18 7.14 11.17 -2.29
CA ALA A 18 6.19 10.09 -2.06
C ALA A 18 5.19 10.44 -0.95
N GLY A 19 5.62 11.16 0.09
CA GLY A 19 4.74 11.69 1.12
C GLY A 19 3.70 12.66 0.56
N LEU A 20 4.12 13.54 -0.35
CA LEU A 20 3.21 14.49 -1.02
C LEU A 20 2.22 13.76 -1.94
N VAL A 21 2.69 12.82 -2.75
CA VAL A 21 1.81 12.02 -3.64
C VAL A 21 0.79 11.24 -2.82
N TYR A 22 1.23 10.55 -1.78
CA TYR A 22 0.34 9.79 -0.91
C TYR A 22 -0.68 10.70 -0.21
N GLY A 23 -0.24 11.82 0.34
CA GLY A 23 -1.09 12.79 1.01
C GLY A 23 -2.14 13.39 0.06
N THR A 24 -1.75 13.72 -1.16
CA THR A 24 -2.66 14.22 -2.20
C THR A 24 -3.71 13.18 -2.57
N VAL A 25 -3.29 11.96 -2.88
CA VAL A 25 -4.21 10.86 -3.24
C VAL A 25 -5.17 10.58 -2.08
N ARG A 26 -4.66 10.47 -0.86
CA ARG A 26 -5.49 10.26 0.34
C ARG A 26 -6.54 11.37 0.53
N THR A 27 -6.14 12.62 0.33
CA THR A 27 -7.03 13.78 0.44
C THR A 27 -8.12 13.74 -0.63
N LEU A 28 -7.75 13.45 -1.88
CA LEU A 28 -8.72 13.29 -2.98
C LEU A 28 -9.68 12.14 -2.71
N VAL A 29 -9.20 11.00 -2.25
CA VAL A 29 -10.08 9.87 -1.90
C VAL A 29 -11.03 10.26 -0.79
N ARG A 30 -10.54 10.91 0.26
CA ARG A 30 -11.36 11.28 1.43
C ARG A 30 -12.43 12.31 1.12
N PHE A 31 -12.08 13.36 0.36
CA PHE A 31 -12.95 14.52 0.18
C PHE A 31 -13.71 14.53 -1.15
N VAL A 32 -13.29 13.73 -2.13
CA VAL A 32 -13.96 13.65 -3.43
C VAL A 32 -14.57 12.26 -3.62
N LEU A 33 -13.76 11.20 -3.56
CA LEU A 33 -14.20 9.87 -3.93
C LEU A 33 -15.15 9.24 -2.88
N TRP A 34 -14.83 9.34 -1.60
CA TRP A 34 -15.70 8.83 -0.53
C TRP A 34 -17.07 9.51 -0.51
N PRO A 35 -17.20 10.86 -0.56
CA PRO A 35 -18.51 11.50 -0.66
C PRO A 35 -19.26 11.12 -1.94
N TYR A 36 -18.59 11.07 -3.07
CA TYR A 36 -19.19 10.65 -4.34
C TYR A 36 -19.78 9.24 -4.29
N LEU A 37 -19.02 8.29 -3.71
CA LEU A 37 -19.45 6.90 -3.53
C LEU A 37 -20.32 6.69 -2.28
N ARG A 38 -20.60 7.75 -1.52
CA ARG A 38 -21.32 7.69 -0.24
C ARG A 38 -20.73 6.68 0.73
N THR A 39 -19.40 6.60 0.78
CA THR A 39 -18.67 5.67 1.63
C THR A 39 -18.90 5.97 3.10
N ARG A 40 -19.28 4.95 3.87
CA ARG A 40 -19.38 5.02 5.33
C ARG A 40 -18.30 4.17 5.96
N THR A 41 -17.67 4.69 6.99
CA THR A 41 -16.62 3.97 7.73
C THR A 41 -16.94 3.97 9.22
N THR A 42 -16.76 2.81 9.84
CA THR A 42 -16.91 2.61 11.29
C THR A 42 -15.71 1.84 11.81
N GLY A 43 -15.36 1.99 13.08
CA GLY A 43 -14.27 1.22 13.69
C GLY A 43 -12.85 1.68 13.33
N ARG A 44 -12.68 2.87 12.78
CA ARG A 44 -11.34 3.40 12.45
C ARG A 44 -10.45 3.57 13.67
N GLU A 45 -11.06 3.79 14.82
CA GLU A 45 -10.43 3.87 16.13
C GLU A 45 -9.74 2.57 16.56
N ASN A 46 -10.12 1.45 15.97
CA ASN A 46 -9.51 0.14 16.22
C ASN A 46 -8.16 -0.04 15.48
N ILE A 47 -7.85 0.84 14.52
CA ILE A 47 -6.56 0.82 13.84
C ILE A 47 -5.55 1.56 14.71
N SER A 48 -4.57 0.82 15.25
CA SER A 48 -3.55 1.41 16.10
C SER A 48 -2.80 2.55 15.38
N PRO A 49 -2.62 3.71 16.05
CA PRO A 49 -1.84 4.82 15.49
C PRO A 49 -0.35 4.50 15.37
N GLU A 50 0.14 3.52 16.11
CA GLU A 50 1.55 3.14 16.20
C GLU A 50 1.73 1.63 16.12
N GLY A 51 2.97 1.22 15.91
CA GLY A 51 3.36 -0.19 15.88
C GLY A 51 3.00 -0.94 14.58
N PRO A 52 3.37 -2.21 14.48
CA PRO A 52 3.05 -3.05 13.34
C PRO A 52 1.56 -3.40 13.33
N VAL A 53 0.89 -3.18 12.21
CA VAL A 53 -0.52 -3.51 12.01
C VAL A 53 -0.71 -4.18 10.67
N ILE A 54 -1.52 -5.22 10.62
CA ILE A 54 -1.96 -5.88 9.38
C ILE A 54 -3.44 -5.59 9.18
N LEU A 55 -3.76 -4.98 8.03
CA LEU A 55 -5.12 -4.88 7.53
C LEU A 55 -5.36 -5.98 6.50
N ALA A 56 -6.36 -6.81 6.70
CA ALA A 56 -6.68 -7.95 5.86
C ALA A 56 -8.11 -7.88 5.32
N PRO A 57 -8.43 -6.92 4.46
CA PRO A 57 -9.76 -6.78 3.88
C PRO A 57 -10.02 -7.80 2.78
N VAL A 58 -11.30 -7.99 2.44
CA VAL A 58 -11.71 -8.74 1.25
C VAL A 58 -11.39 -7.92 -0.01
N HIS A 59 -10.74 -8.55 -0.99
CA HIS A 59 -10.34 -7.90 -2.25
C HIS A 59 -11.44 -8.07 -3.31
N ARG A 60 -12.01 -6.94 -3.74
CA ARG A 60 -13.07 -6.94 -4.78
C ARG A 60 -12.72 -6.10 -6.00
N SER A 61 -11.79 -5.16 -5.85
CA SER A 61 -11.43 -4.21 -6.91
C SER A 61 -9.98 -3.78 -6.80
N ASN A 62 -9.34 -3.51 -7.93
CA ASN A 62 -8.00 -2.92 -7.97
C ASN A 62 -7.94 -1.53 -7.28
N LEU A 63 -9.10 -0.90 -7.07
CA LEU A 63 -9.19 0.38 -6.36
C LEU A 63 -9.20 0.23 -4.84
N ASP A 64 -9.36 -0.98 -4.31
CA ASP A 64 -9.52 -1.19 -2.86
C ASP A 64 -8.34 -0.62 -2.07
N SER A 65 -7.10 -0.84 -2.54
CA SER A 65 -5.90 -0.31 -1.87
C SER A 65 -5.90 1.23 -1.77
N ILE A 66 -6.37 1.90 -2.82
CA ILE A 66 -6.46 3.36 -2.87
C ILE A 66 -7.61 3.85 -1.99
N MET A 67 -8.76 3.18 -2.06
CA MET A 67 -9.95 3.49 -1.28
C MET A 67 -9.72 3.37 0.23
N LEU A 68 -8.83 2.49 0.65
CA LEU A 68 -8.48 2.28 2.06
C LEU A 68 -7.50 3.33 2.60
N SER A 69 -6.85 4.11 1.74
CA SER A 69 -5.82 5.08 2.15
C SER A 69 -6.27 6.11 3.21
N PRO A 70 -7.54 6.57 3.25
CA PRO A 70 -7.99 7.49 4.30
C PRO A 70 -8.37 6.83 5.62
N LEU A 71 -8.34 5.50 5.72
CA LEU A 71 -8.69 4.81 6.97
C LEU A 71 -7.74 5.14 8.11
N SER A 72 -6.47 5.38 7.80
CA SER A 72 -5.45 5.74 8.78
C SER A 72 -4.74 7.05 8.41
N ARG A 73 -4.19 7.72 9.41
CA ARG A 73 -3.24 8.82 9.19
C ARG A 73 -1.88 8.33 8.74
N ARG A 74 -1.56 7.07 9.04
CA ARG A 74 -0.32 6.39 8.63
C ARG A 74 -0.40 6.02 7.15
N ARG A 75 0.76 5.94 6.51
CA ARG A 75 0.85 5.39 5.15
C ARG A 75 0.60 3.88 5.21
N ILE A 76 -0.33 3.43 4.37
CA ILE A 76 -0.60 2.01 4.20
C ILE A 76 0.41 1.44 3.20
N ARG A 77 1.11 0.38 3.58
CA ARG A 77 2.01 -0.38 2.70
C ARG A 77 1.25 -1.55 2.12
N ALA A 78 1.44 -1.83 0.84
CA ALA A 78 0.76 -2.92 0.16
C ALA A 78 1.75 -3.75 -0.68
N LEU A 79 1.45 -5.02 -0.86
CA LEU A 79 2.17 -5.88 -1.79
C LEU A 79 1.41 -5.93 -3.12
N ALA A 80 2.09 -5.62 -4.22
CA ALA A 80 1.49 -5.53 -5.54
C ALA A 80 2.24 -6.39 -6.56
N LYS A 81 1.55 -6.86 -7.58
CA LYS A 81 2.13 -7.72 -8.62
C LYS A 81 3.30 -7.02 -9.31
N GLU A 82 4.45 -7.70 -9.41
CA GLU A 82 5.68 -7.18 -10.03
C GLU A 82 5.46 -6.65 -11.46
N SER A 83 4.55 -7.24 -12.22
CA SER A 83 4.25 -6.79 -13.58
C SER A 83 3.72 -5.36 -13.68
N LEU A 84 3.13 -4.84 -12.60
CA LEU A 84 2.67 -3.44 -12.54
C LEU A 84 3.84 -2.45 -12.47
N PHE A 85 5.02 -2.90 -12.08
CA PHE A 85 6.24 -2.09 -11.98
C PHE A 85 7.12 -2.14 -13.24
N THR A 86 6.62 -2.71 -14.33
CA THR A 86 7.35 -2.75 -15.62
C THR A 86 7.31 -1.42 -16.36
N VAL A 87 6.28 -0.62 -16.12
CA VAL A 87 6.10 0.70 -16.73
C VAL A 87 6.62 1.76 -15.77
N PRO A 88 7.72 2.50 -16.09
CA PRO A 88 8.39 3.38 -15.14
C PRO A 88 7.50 4.43 -14.47
N PRO A 89 6.64 5.20 -15.16
CA PRO A 89 5.77 6.19 -14.50
C PRO A 89 4.76 5.52 -13.56
N LEU A 90 4.20 4.37 -13.94
CA LEU A 90 3.29 3.63 -13.08
C LEU A 90 4.02 3.06 -11.85
N ALA A 91 5.23 2.51 -12.05
CA ALA A 91 6.07 2.02 -10.97
C ALA A 91 6.37 3.12 -9.94
N TRP A 92 6.67 4.33 -10.40
CA TRP A 92 6.92 5.47 -9.52
C TRP A 92 5.69 5.85 -8.71
N VAL A 93 4.52 5.92 -9.34
CA VAL A 93 3.24 6.23 -8.65
C VAL A 93 2.92 5.16 -7.61
N LEU A 94 2.98 3.88 -7.98
CA LEU A 94 2.70 2.77 -7.08
C LEU A 94 3.65 2.75 -5.87
N ALA A 95 4.95 2.94 -6.11
CA ALA A 95 5.94 3.00 -5.03
C ALA A 95 5.71 4.23 -4.12
N SER A 96 5.33 5.36 -4.69
CA SER A 96 4.97 6.56 -3.93
C SER A 96 3.72 6.34 -3.06
N LEU A 97 2.78 5.52 -3.52
CA LEU A 97 1.60 5.10 -2.76
C LEU A 97 1.89 4.01 -1.72
N GLY A 98 3.14 3.55 -1.62
CA GLY A 98 3.56 2.55 -0.64
C GLY A 98 3.41 1.11 -1.09
N ALA A 99 3.26 0.86 -2.40
CA ALA A 99 3.23 -0.48 -2.95
C ALA A 99 4.65 -1.04 -3.18
N PHE A 100 4.82 -2.33 -2.89
CA PHE A 100 6.06 -3.08 -3.10
C PHE A 100 5.83 -4.22 -4.10
N PRO A 101 6.73 -4.38 -5.09
CA PRO A 101 6.58 -5.44 -6.09
C PRO A 101 6.85 -6.82 -5.49
N VAL A 102 5.96 -7.77 -5.75
CA VAL A 102 6.11 -9.18 -5.40
C VAL A 102 5.74 -10.08 -6.57
N ARG A 103 6.36 -11.26 -6.65
CA ARG A 103 6.03 -12.30 -7.62
C ARG A 103 4.98 -13.22 -7.02
N ARG A 104 3.85 -13.36 -7.67
CA ARG A 104 2.77 -14.23 -7.17
C ARG A 104 3.04 -15.73 -7.41
N GLU A 105 3.85 -16.08 -8.40
CA GLU A 105 4.14 -17.48 -8.78
C GLU A 105 5.18 -18.16 -7.89
N THR A 106 6.07 -17.37 -7.26
CA THR A 106 7.06 -17.83 -6.26
C THR A 106 6.81 -17.18 -4.92
N ALA A 107 5.58 -16.76 -4.72
CA ALA A 107 5.18 -15.64 -3.87
C ALA A 107 5.43 -15.83 -2.39
N ASP A 108 5.36 -17.06 -1.90
CA ASP A 108 5.14 -17.25 -0.47
C ASP A 108 6.32 -16.77 0.38
N ARG A 109 7.54 -17.13 0.01
CA ARG A 109 8.72 -16.80 0.84
C ARG A 109 9.16 -15.35 0.69
N GLU A 110 9.20 -14.82 -0.53
CA GLU A 110 9.66 -13.45 -0.79
C GLU A 110 8.63 -12.43 -0.26
N SER A 111 7.35 -12.67 -0.50
CA SER A 111 6.26 -11.83 0.00
C SER A 111 6.23 -11.83 1.53
N LEU A 112 6.39 -13.00 2.16
CA LEU A 112 6.46 -13.11 3.61
C LEU A 112 7.66 -12.37 4.19
N ARG A 113 8.83 -12.47 3.54
CA ARG A 113 10.03 -11.75 3.98
C ARG A 113 9.82 -10.23 3.93
N ILE A 114 9.28 -9.71 2.82
CA ILE A 114 8.99 -8.27 2.68
C ILE A 114 7.96 -7.83 3.72
N ALA A 115 6.90 -8.61 3.91
CA ALA A 115 5.88 -8.33 4.91
C ALA A 115 6.48 -8.28 6.33
N GLN A 116 7.34 -9.23 6.67
CA GLN A 116 8.04 -9.26 7.96
C GLN A 116 8.94 -8.04 8.14
N GLU A 117 9.74 -7.69 7.13
CA GLU A 117 10.60 -6.50 7.17
C GLU A 117 9.77 -5.21 7.39
N LEU A 118 8.65 -5.06 6.67
CA LEU A 118 7.76 -3.92 6.82
C LEU A 118 7.12 -3.84 8.23
N LEU A 119 6.78 -4.98 8.82
CA LEU A 119 6.22 -5.03 10.17
C LEU A 119 7.28 -4.76 11.24
N VAL A 120 8.51 -5.25 11.06
CA VAL A 120 9.65 -4.91 11.93
C VAL A 120 9.90 -3.40 11.91
N ASP A 121 9.79 -2.77 10.74
CA ASP A 121 9.89 -1.32 10.57
C ASP A 121 8.64 -0.55 11.04
N GLN A 122 7.77 -1.20 11.83
CA GLN A 122 6.59 -0.60 12.45
C GLN A 122 5.57 -0.05 11.44
N ASN A 123 5.47 -0.63 10.25
CA ASN A 123 4.54 -0.18 9.22
C ASN A 123 3.12 -0.77 9.39
N LEU A 124 2.16 -0.07 8.78
CA LEU A 124 0.79 -0.54 8.56
C LEU A 124 0.74 -1.27 7.21
N LEU A 125 0.56 -2.57 7.24
CA LEU A 125 0.59 -3.44 6.06
C LEU A 125 -0.82 -3.84 5.64
N LEU A 126 -1.10 -3.70 4.35
CA LEU A 126 -2.32 -4.19 3.71
C LEU A 126 -2.03 -5.51 3.01
N VAL A 127 -2.77 -6.53 3.36
CA VAL A 127 -2.70 -7.87 2.76
C VAL A 127 -4.09 -8.31 2.34
N PHE A 128 -4.23 -8.78 1.12
CA PHE A 128 -5.47 -9.43 0.66
C PHE A 128 -5.31 -10.95 0.80
N PRO A 129 -6.03 -11.59 1.74
CA PRO A 129 -5.83 -13.02 2.02
C PRO A 129 -6.21 -13.95 0.86
N GLU A 130 -6.98 -13.43 -0.07
CA GLU A 130 -7.47 -14.18 -1.24
C GLU A 130 -6.47 -14.23 -2.41
N GLY A 131 -5.34 -13.58 -2.29
CA GLY A 131 -4.24 -13.60 -3.27
C GLY A 131 -4.16 -12.39 -4.16
#